data_c60a4f8a3bc55157ccbb720bbaf20d7f
#
_entry.id   c60a4f8a3bc55157ccbb720bbaf20d7f
#
_cell.length_a   1.000
_cell.length_b   1.000
_cell.length_c   1.000
_cell.angle_alpha   90.00
_cell.angle_beta   90.00
_cell.angle_gamma   90.00
#
_symmetry.space_group_name_H-M   'P 1'
#
loop_
_entity.id
_entity.type
_entity.pdbx_description
1 polymer ?
#
loop_
_entity_poly.entity_id
_entity_poly.type
_entity_poly.pdbx_seq_one_letter_code
_entity_poly.pdbx_strand_id
1 'polypeptide(L)'
;MKPTFRFFCLLVVLAMGAVGCHRTPDEVLIRQAIDAAALATDQVDASALAERLTGDFDGNGGAMSRQDIGNLLRMASFRGETLHAVLGPVDIEPHGERYVANFTVTLTSGGKWLPEQLGIYKVETAWRRDGRDWRCYGATWTQQF
;
A
#
# COMPACT_ATOMS: atom_id res chain seq x y z
N MET A 1 4.58 60.86 -8.72
CA MET A 1 4.66 59.38 -8.54
C MET A 1 3.74 58.72 -9.54
N LYS A 2 4.31 57.94 -10.39
CA LYS A 2 3.59 57.39 -11.56
C LYS A 2 2.74 56.18 -11.12
N PRO A 3 1.47 56.03 -11.53
CA PRO A 3 0.58 54.98 -11.10
C PRO A 3 1.03 53.55 -11.56
N THR A 4 1.95 53.49 -12.49
CA THR A 4 2.51 52.26 -13.03
C THR A 4 3.28 51.40 -12.00
N PHE A 5 3.87 52.04 -10.97
CA PHE A 5 4.63 51.32 -9.94
C PHE A 5 3.71 50.57 -8.95
N ARG A 6 2.50 51.11 -8.71
CA ARG A 6 1.50 50.45 -7.84
C ARG A 6 0.89 49.22 -8.49
N PHE A 7 0.74 49.26 -9.83
CA PHE A 7 0.20 48.09 -10.58
C PHE A 7 1.20 46.94 -10.63
N PHE A 8 2.49 47.25 -10.70
CA PHE A 8 3.54 46.22 -10.72
C PHE A 8 3.67 45.50 -9.39
N CYS A 9 3.55 46.18 -8.26
CA CYS A 9 3.53 45.56 -6.94
C CYS A 9 2.30 44.66 -6.72
N LEU A 10 1.13 45.03 -7.27
CA LEU A 10 -0.09 44.22 -7.15
C LEU A 10 0.01 42.93 -7.95
N LEU A 11 0.67 42.97 -9.12
CA LEU A 11 0.87 41.78 -9.98
C LEU A 11 1.87 40.79 -9.37
N VAL A 12 2.90 41.30 -8.67
CA VAL A 12 3.89 40.44 -7.97
C VAL A 12 3.26 39.73 -6.76
N VAL A 13 2.35 40.40 -6.04
CA VAL A 13 1.65 39.78 -4.90
C VAL A 13 0.65 38.69 -5.35
N LEU A 14 0.02 38.85 -6.52
CA LEU A 14 -0.86 37.82 -7.08
C LEU A 14 -0.09 36.58 -7.57
N ALA A 15 1.15 36.76 -8.01
CA ALA A 15 1.99 35.62 -8.48
C ALA A 15 2.54 34.76 -7.33
N MET A 16 2.60 35.26 -6.09
CA MET A 16 3.05 34.49 -4.92
C MET A 16 1.95 33.63 -4.29
N GLY A 17 0.69 33.79 -4.70
CA GLY A 17 -0.44 33.02 -4.17
C GLY A 17 -0.65 31.62 -4.79
N ALA A 18 0.15 31.25 -5.80
CA ALA A 18 -0.05 29.99 -6.56
C ALA A 18 0.88 28.83 -6.16
N VAL A 19 1.61 28.95 -5.05
CA VAL A 19 2.28 27.80 -4.46
C VAL A 19 1.26 27.07 -3.57
N GLY A 20 0.23 26.52 -4.21
CA GLY A 20 -0.66 25.58 -3.57
C GLY A 20 0.17 24.37 -3.13
N CYS A 21 0.14 24.03 -1.85
CA CYS A 21 0.66 22.76 -1.37
C CYS A 21 0.00 21.65 -2.19
N HIS A 22 0.72 21.07 -3.12
CA HIS A 22 0.26 19.90 -3.88
C HIS A 22 0.29 18.71 -2.91
N ARG A 23 -0.84 18.50 -2.23
CA ARG A 23 -1.03 17.31 -1.42
C ARG A 23 -1.15 16.13 -2.38
N THR A 24 -0.30 15.12 -2.20
CA THR A 24 -0.39 13.87 -2.95
C THR A 24 -1.77 13.25 -2.73
N PRO A 25 -2.52 12.89 -3.78
CA PRO A 25 -3.82 12.25 -3.65
C PRO A 25 -3.74 10.96 -2.81
N ASP A 26 -4.75 10.71 -1.99
CA ASP A 26 -4.78 9.56 -1.10
C ASP A 26 -4.70 8.23 -1.86
N GLU A 27 -5.33 8.13 -3.03
CA GLU A 27 -5.23 6.95 -3.91
C GLU A 27 -3.79 6.65 -4.35
N VAL A 28 -3.00 7.68 -4.64
CA VAL A 28 -1.59 7.52 -5.01
C VAL A 28 -0.79 6.99 -3.84
N LEU A 29 -1.04 7.50 -2.63
CA LEU A 29 -0.37 7.04 -1.41
C LEU A 29 -0.73 5.58 -1.08
N ILE A 30 -1.99 5.19 -1.27
CA ILE A 30 -2.44 3.81 -1.07
C ILE A 30 -1.80 2.89 -2.10
N ARG A 31 -1.74 3.29 -3.38
CA ARG A 31 -1.05 2.53 -4.43
C ARG A 31 0.42 2.32 -4.11
N GLN A 32 1.11 3.36 -3.67
CA GLN A 32 2.50 3.27 -3.21
C GLN A 32 2.66 2.31 -2.02
N ALA A 33 1.70 2.31 -1.09
CA ALA A 33 1.71 1.39 0.05
C ALA A 33 1.50 -0.08 -0.39
N ILE A 34 0.64 -0.33 -1.39
CA ILE A 34 0.44 -1.65 -1.98
C ILE A 34 1.73 -2.13 -2.68
N ASP A 35 2.35 -1.27 -3.50
CA ASP A 35 3.62 -1.57 -4.16
C ASP A 35 4.74 -1.86 -3.16
N ALA A 36 4.81 -1.07 -2.08
CA ALA A 36 5.77 -1.29 -1.00
C ALA A 36 5.53 -2.61 -0.25
N ALA A 37 4.28 -3.04 -0.08
CA ALA A 37 3.95 -4.33 0.51
C ALA A 37 4.38 -5.50 -0.41
N ALA A 38 4.19 -5.38 -1.71
CA ALA A 38 4.67 -6.36 -2.69
C ALA A 38 6.20 -6.45 -2.68
N LEU A 39 6.88 -5.31 -2.66
CA LEU A 39 8.34 -5.26 -2.57
C LEU A 39 8.87 -5.88 -1.26
N ALA A 40 8.21 -5.60 -0.13
CA ALA A 40 8.56 -6.20 1.16
C ALA A 40 8.40 -7.75 1.13
N THR A 41 7.40 -8.24 0.41
CA THR A 41 7.22 -9.69 0.17
C THR A 41 8.36 -10.25 -0.67
N ASP A 42 8.74 -9.61 -1.75
CA ASP A 42 9.88 -10.01 -2.61
C ASP A 42 11.20 -10.04 -1.84
N GLN A 43 11.39 -9.09 -0.95
CA GLN A 43 12.58 -9.01 -0.10
C GLN A 43 12.51 -9.91 1.14
N VAL A 44 11.37 -10.58 1.35
CA VAL A 44 11.06 -11.40 2.54
C VAL A 44 11.27 -10.59 3.83
N ASP A 45 10.93 -9.28 3.78
CA ASP A 45 11.07 -8.34 4.89
C ASP A 45 9.77 -8.23 5.69
N ALA A 46 9.68 -9.03 6.75
CA ALA A 46 8.52 -9.06 7.63
C ALA A 46 8.26 -7.71 8.32
N SER A 47 9.30 -6.94 8.62
CA SER A 47 9.17 -5.65 9.29
C SER A 47 8.58 -4.60 8.36
N ALA A 48 9.12 -4.50 7.15
CA ALA A 48 8.63 -3.58 6.13
C ALA A 48 7.17 -3.88 5.74
N LEU A 49 6.80 -5.16 5.64
CA LEU A 49 5.41 -5.54 5.39
C LEU A 49 4.51 -5.17 6.57
N ALA A 50 4.92 -5.43 7.80
CA ALA A 50 4.16 -5.12 9.00
C ALA A 50 3.88 -3.62 9.17
N GLU A 51 4.76 -2.75 8.70
CA GLU A 51 4.56 -1.29 8.70
C GLU A 51 3.41 -0.84 7.78
N ARG A 52 3.03 -1.64 6.79
CA ARG A 52 1.89 -1.36 5.89
C ARG A 52 0.56 -1.81 6.48
N LEU A 53 0.56 -2.56 7.59
CA LEU A 53 -0.60 -3.10 8.25
C LEU A 53 -0.86 -2.36 9.57
N THR A 54 -2.15 -2.18 9.91
CA THR A 54 -2.52 -1.67 11.26
C THR A 54 -2.26 -2.72 12.33
N GLY A 55 -2.18 -2.29 13.60
CA GLY A 55 -1.99 -3.22 14.72
C GLY A 55 -3.12 -4.24 14.89
N ASP A 56 -4.33 -3.84 14.51
CA ASP A 56 -5.55 -4.65 14.54
C ASP A 56 -5.93 -5.25 13.18
N PHE A 57 -4.96 -5.39 12.28
CA PHE A 57 -5.18 -5.97 10.95
C PHE A 57 -5.88 -7.33 11.04
N ASP A 58 -6.88 -7.50 10.20
CA ASP A 58 -7.66 -8.73 10.05
C ASP A 58 -7.54 -9.29 8.63
N GLY A 59 -7.00 -10.47 8.50
CA GLY A 59 -6.91 -11.23 7.25
C GLY A 59 -7.91 -12.38 7.20
N ASN A 60 -8.71 -12.42 6.12
CA ASN A 60 -9.71 -13.47 5.87
C ASN A 60 -10.66 -13.73 7.04
N GLY A 61 -11.18 -12.65 7.66
CA GLY A 61 -12.19 -12.75 8.71
C GLY A 61 -11.67 -13.43 9.98
N GLY A 62 -10.51 -13.02 10.47
CA GLY A 62 -9.88 -13.50 11.70
C GLY A 62 -8.95 -14.70 11.51
N ALA A 63 -8.75 -15.18 10.28
CA ALA A 63 -7.88 -16.32 10.02
C ALA A 63 -6.39 -15.96 10.17
N MET A 64 -6.01 -14.70 9.89
CA MET A 64 -4.62 -14.24 9.97
C MET A 64 -4.53 -12.84 10.56
N SER A 65 -3.75 -12.69 11.60
CA SER A 65 -3.38 -11.40 12.17
C SER A 65 -2.13 -10.81 11.47
N ARG A 66 -1.85 -9.54 11.76
CA ARG A 66 -0.57 -8.90 11.38
C ARG A 66 0.64 -9.71 11.84
N GLN A 67 0.57 -10.29 13.04
CA GLN A 67 1.64 -11.11 13.60
C GLN A 67 1.83 -12.41 12.82
N ASP A 68 0.74 -13.07 12.42
CA ASP A 68 0.79 -14.31 11.64
C ASP A 68 1.44 -14.10 10.28
N ILE A 69 1.07 -13.02 9.58
CA ILE A 69 1.71 -12.64 8.32
C ILE A 69 3.21 -12.38 8.50
N GLY A 70 3.57 -11.64 9.55
CA GLY A 70 4.97 -11.39 9.88
C GLY A 70 5.75 -12.67 10.20
N ASN A 71 5.12 -13.63 10.89
CA ASN A 71 5.73 -14.91 11.21
C ASN A 71 5.96 -15.76 9.96
N LEU A 72 5.02 -15.76 9.02
CA LEU A 72 5.19 -16.45 7.73
C LEU A 72 6.40 -15.93 6.96
N LEU A 73 6.55 -14.61 6.86
CA LEU A 73 7.70 -14.01 6.18
C LEU A 73 9.02 -14.30 6.90
N ARG A 74 9.03 -14.21 8.23
CA ARG A 74 10.24 -14.55 9.02
C ARG A 74 10.64 -16.01 8.81
N MET A 75 9.66 -16.92 8.76
CA MET A 75 9.92 -18.33 8.52
C MET A 75 10.49 -18.57 7.12
N ALA A 76 9.93 -17.89 6.09
CA ALA A 76 10.45 -17.93 4.73
C ALA A 76 11.90 -17.41 4.67
N SER A 77 12.16 -16.28 5.30
CA SER A 77 13.51 -15.70 5.41
C SER A 77 14.49 -16.64 6.11
N PHE A 78 14.08 -17.23 7.22
CA PHE A 78 14.93 -18.18 7.97
C PHE A 78 15.27 -19.43 7.14
N ARG A 79 14.38 -19.87 6.26
CA ARG A 79 14.60 -21.00 5.36
C ARG A 79 15.37 -20.63 4.09
N GLY A 80 15.72 -19.35 3.91
CA GLY A 80 16.37 -18.84 2.71
C GLY A 80 15.51 -18.93 1.46
N GLU A 81 14.17 -18.86 1.62
CA GLU A 81 13.23 -18.88 0.51
C GLU A 81 13.19 -17.52 -0.18
N THR A 82 13.04 -17.55 -1.51
CA THR A 82 12.74 -16.36 -2.31
C THR A 82 11.27 -16.35 -2.64
N LEU A 83 10.63 -15.22 -2.46
CA LEU A 83 9.24 -14.97 -2.80
C LEU A 83 9.17 -13.89 -3.87
N HIS A 84 8.21 -14.01 -4.79
CA HIS A 84 7.93 -12.99 -5.79
C HIS A 84 6.44 -12.73 -5.83
N ALA A 85 6.07 -11.49 -5.60
CA ALA A 85 4.69 -11.01 -5.64
C ALA A 85 4.51 -10.07 -6.83
N VAL A 86 3.82 -10.51 -7.86
CA VAL A 86 3.51 -9.70 -9.04
C VAL A 86 2.07 -9.22 -8.95
N LEU A 87 1.90 -7.91 -8.91
CA LEU A 87 0.58 -7.27 -8.86
C LEU A 87 -0.01 -7.14 -10.27
N GLY A 88 -1.27 -7.48 -10.40
CA GLY A 88 -2.11 -7.08 -11.54
C GLY A 88 -2.57 -5.62 -11.40
N PRO A 89 -3.47 -5.16 -12.30
CA PRO A 89 -4.05 -3.84 -12.20
C PRO A 89 -4.73 -3.63 -10.83
N VAL A 90 -4.45 -2.50 -10.18
CA VAL A 90 -5.00 -2.13 -8.88
C VAL A 90 -6.12 -1.12 -9.09
N ASP A 91 -7.31 -1.45 -8.66
CA ASP A 91 -8.47 -0.57 -8.64
C ASP A 91 -8.73 -0.09 -7.20
N ILE A 92 -8.77 1.22 -6.99
CA ILE A 92 -8.89 1.85 -5.68
C ILE A 92 -10.15 2.71 -5.66
N GLU A 93 -11.07 2.40 -4.74
CA GLU A 93 -12.34 3.06 -4.60
C GLU A 93 -12.48 3.74 -3.22
N PRO A 94 -12.96 4.99 -3.16
CA PRO A 94 -13.23 5.66 -1.89
C PRO A 94 -14.53 5.13 -1.25
N HIS A 95 -14.47 4.92 0.06
CA HIS A 95 -15.62 4.58 0.92
C HIS A 95 -15.66 5.49 2.14
N GLY A 96 -16.15 6.72 1.96
CA GLY A 96 -16.10 7.76 2.99
C GLY A 96 -14.65 8.19 3.26
N GLU A 97 -14.20 8.06 4.49
CA GLU A 97 -12.81 8.36 4.88
C GLU A 97 -11.84 7.17 4.71
N ARG A 98 -12.33 6.08 4.15
CA ARG A 98 -11.59 4.84 3.91
C ARG A 98 -11.52 4.54 2.43
N TYR A 99 -10.69 3.60 2.06
CA TYR A 99 -10.56 3.11 0.69
C TYR A 99 -10.56 1.60 0.66
N VAL A 100 -11.05 1.06 -0.45
CA VAL A 100 -10.94 -0.36 -0.78
C VAL A 100 -10.13 -0.48 -2.05
N ALA A 101 -9.17 -1.40 -2.08
CA ALA A 101 -8.39 -1.70 -3.26
C ALA A 101 -8.59 -3.16 -3.67
N ASN A 102 -8.88 -3.37 -4.95
CA ASN A 102 -9.08 -4.67 -5.56
C ASN A 102 -7.97 -4.93 -6.59
N PHE A 103 -7.34 -6.08 -6.53
CA PHE A 103 -6.30 -6.48 -7.47
C PHE A 103 -6.10 -8.00 -7.46
N THR A 104 -5.32 -8.47 -8.41
CA THR A 104 -4.79 -9.83 -8.38
C THR A 104 -3.32 -9.80 -7.97
N VAL A 105 -2.87 -10.81 -7.28
CA VAL A 105 -1.46 -11.04 -7.01
C VAL A 105 -1.08 -12.44 -7.46
N THR A 106 0.01 -12.55 -8.21
CA THR A 106 0.64 -13.82 -8.52
C THR A 106 1.80 -14.01 -7.57
N LEU A 107 1.72 -15.04 -6.75
CA LEU A 107 2.74 -15.39 -5.77
C LEU A 107 3.51 -16.61 -6.25
N THR A 108 4.83 -16.47 -6.36
CA THR A 108 5.75 -17.55 -6.74
C THR A 108 6.90 -17.65 -5.73
N SER A 109 7.51 -18.83 -5.66
CA SER A 109 8.68 -19.05 -4.80
C SER A 109 9.77 -19.79 -5.59
N GLY A 110 11.03 -19.43 -5.33
CA GLY A 110 12.19 -20.18 -5.82
C GLY A 110 12.58 -21.39 -4.96
N GLY A 111 11.91 -21.60 -3.81
CA GLY A 111 12.18 -22.70 -2.88
C GLY A 111 11.29 -23.92 -3.10
N LYS A 112 11.62 -25.03 -2.43
CA LYS A 112 10.91 -26.33 -2.58
C LYS A 112 9.75 -26.51 -1.58
N TRP A 113 9.47 -25.53 -0.71
CA TRP A 113 8.75 -25.80 0.55
C TRP A 113 7.39 -25.12 0.72
N LEU A 114 6.91 -24.30 -0.24
CA LEU A 114 5.62 -23.60 -0.13
C LEU A 114 4.68 -23.82 -1.34
N PRO A 115 4.49 -25.05 -1.87
CA PRO A 115 3.66 -25.23 -3.05
C PRO A 115 2.19 -24.87 -2.82
N GLU A 116 1.68 -24.95 -1.58
CA GLU A 116 0.27 -24.71 -1.26
C GLU A 116 -0.10 -23.23 -1.17
N GLN A 117 0.89 -22.34 -1.06
CA GLN A 117 0.68 -20.91 -0.93
C GLN A 117 1.02 -20.13 -2.21
N LEU A 118 1.44 -20.85 -3.24
CA LEU A 118 1.76 -20.29 -4.54
C LEU A 118 0.52 -20.27 -5.44
N GLY A 119 0.42 -19.30 -6.30
CA GLY A 119 -0.67 -19.20 -7.25
C GLY A 119 -1.14 -17.78 -7.51
N ILE A 120 -2.29 -17.69 -8.14
CA ILE A 120 -2.95 -16.42 -8.42
C ILE A 120 -4.06 -16.22 -7.40
N TYR A 121 -4.03 -15.08 -6.74
CA TYR A 121 -5.01 -14.68 -5.74
C TYR A 121 -5.77 -13.44 -6.20
N LYS A 122 -7.08 -13.46 -6.03
CA LYS A 122 -7.90 -12.26 -6.04
C LYS A 122 -7.88 -11.68 -4.63
N VAL A 123 -7.51 -10.42 -4.51
CA VAL A 123 -7.30 -9.74 -3.23
C VAL A 123 -8.15 -8.48 -3.16
N GLU A 124 -8.84 -8.30 -2.04
CA GLU A 124 -9.48 -7.06 -1.65
C GLU A 124 -8.84 -6.58 -0.36
N THR A 125 -8.43 -5.32 -0.32
CA THR A 125 -7.78 -4.71 0.85
C THR A 125 -8.53 -3.46 1.27
N ALA A 126 -8.64 -3.25 2.58
CA ALA A 126 -9.29 -2.09 3.17
C ALA A 126 -8.26 -1.21 3.88
N TRP A 127 -8.30 0.09 3.57
CA TRP A 127 -7.30 1.08 3.96
C TRP A 127 -7.90 2.20 4.79
N ARG A 128 -7.18 2.61 5.82
CA ARG A 128 -7.51 3.78 6.64
C ARG A 128 -6.28 4.59 6.99
N ARG A 129 -6.49 5.84 7.37
CA ARG A 129 -5.44 6.65 7.98
C ARG A 129 -5.08 6.10 9.35
N ASP A 130 -3.79 5.91 9.58
CA ASP A 130 -3.19 5.58 10.87
C ASP A 130 -2.03 6.55 11.11
N GLY A 131 -2.30 7.61 11.86
CA GLY A 131 -1.41 8.76 11.96
C GLY A 131 -1.31 9.51 10.63
N ARG A 132 -0.10 9.58 10.07
CA ARG A 132 0.17 10.25 8.79
C ARG A 132 0.09 9.31 7.59
N ASP A 133 0.09 8.02 7.85
CA ASP A 133 0.22 7.00 6.82
C ASP A 133 -1.13 6.34 6.51
N TRP A 134 -1.24 5.84 5.29
CA TRP A 134 -2.28 4.91 4.91
C TRP A 134 -1.83 3.49 5.24
N ARG A 135 -2.63 2.76 6.03
CA ARG A 135 -2.36 1.37 6.40
C ARG A 135 -3.56 0.48 6.12
N CYS A 136 -3.26 -0.74 5.75
CA CYS A 136 -4.26 -1.78 5.54
C CYS A 136 -4.75 -2.30 6.89
N TYR A 137 -6.05 -2.22 7.14
CA TYR A 137 -6.66 -2.75 8.36
C TYR A 137 -7.41 -4.06 8.14
N GLY A 138 -7.61 -4.45 6.90
CA GLY A 138 -8.24 -5.72 6.56
C GLY A 138 -7.92 -6.15 5.13
N ALA A 139 -7.85 -7.44 4.92
CA ALA A 139 -7.69 -8.01 3.59
C ALA A 139 -8.42 -9.35 3.50
N THR A 140 -9.03 -9.59 2.35
CA THR A 140 -9.54 -10.90 1.97
C THR A 140 -8.88 -11.36 0.68
N TRP A 141 -8.58 -12.63 0.60
CA TRP A 141 -8.00 -13.22 -0.60
C TRP A 141 -8.58 -14.58 -0.88
N THR A 142 -8.73 -14.88 -2.15
CA THR A 142 -9.19 -16.17 -2.65
C THR A 142 -8.25 -16.66 -3.74
N GLN A 143 -7.72 -17.83 -3.56
CA GLN A 143 -6.90 -18.48 -4.59
C GLN A 143 -7.75 -18.81 -5.80
N GLN A 144 -7.26 -18.49 -6.98
CA GLN A 144 -7.96 -18.71 -8.26
C GLN A 144 -7.46 -19.99 -8.95
N PHE A 145 -6.14 -20.20 -8.90
CA PHE A 145 -5.46 -21.35 -9.51
C PHE A 145 -4.20 -21.72 -8.75
#